data_c2ccf427f8f5b4fae3b55319ed566ea4
#
_entry.id   c2ccf427f8f5b4fae3b55319ed566ea4
#
_cell.length_a   1.000
_cell.length_b   1.000
_cell.length_c   1.000
_cell.angle_alpha   90.00
_cell.angle_beta   90.00
_cell.angle_gamma   90.00
#
_symmetry.space_group_name_H-M   'P 1'
#
loop_
_entity.id
_entity.type
_entity.pdbx_description
1 polymer ?
#
loop_
_entity_poly.entity_id
_entity_poly.type
_entity_poly.pdbx_seq_one_letter_code
_entity_poly.pdbx_strand_id
1 'polypeptide(L)'
;MSLTTDHAAFANFDDLVTAVGGPVLTPTDAAFGAELTGFNLARTPASGIVVGATCAGDVAAAIRYARANGLRIGVRATGHGPIVEGGGHLTITTSRMDDVTVDAVRRTARVGAGVRWAELVAATAPHGLTGLVGSSSGVGVVGYTLGGGLSPLGREFGYAADHVRSIELVTADGITTTVDAGAGSDLFWALLGGRDGLGIVTAIEFDLFPLATVYGGGIFFAGAAAHDVLHAWGRWAPDLPDEAGTSVAILRLPPDPALPPPLQGQIAVHVRFTYTGAAATGESLLRPMRDAGPVLLENVAVLPVPALDAVHMDPPGPMPSDERGVGLSEFSAAAADALLAAAGPAVPSPLAIVELRLLGGKLRDPQRLPNAVAGRSAAYSLLAIGVPAGPLGDQLDHHLAAVVGAVAPWAIAGPLNMSGPRSAMPSDLWPADERRRLDEIRRRHDPSGVLSPIDPNNLG
;
A
#
# COMPACT_ATOMS: atom_id res chain seq x y z
N MET A 1 0.25 30.41 34.27
CA MET A 1 1.04 31.14 33.25
C MET A 1 0.40 30.85 31.93
N SER A 2 -0.21 31.85 31.30
CA SER A 2 -1.12 31.69 30.13
C SER A 2 -0.36 31.25 28.89
N LEU A 3 -0.75 30.12 28.33
CA LEU A 3 -0.29 29.63 27.00
C LEU A 3 -1.17 30.28 25.90
N THR A 4 -1.21 31.62 25.87
CA THR A 4 -1.74 32.36 24.74
C THR A 4 -0.58 32.87 23.89
N THR A 5 0.04 31.96 23.11
CA THR A 5 1.06 32.37 22.16
C THR A 5 0.98 31.51 20.90
N ASP A 6 0.88 32.21 19.77
CA ASP A 6 1.25 31.81 18.40
C ASP A 6 0.17 31.34 17.43
N HIS A 7 -1.11 31.64 17.60
CA HIS A 7 -2.05 31.49 16.46
C HIS A 7 -1.92 32.62 15.40
N ALA A 8 -1.33 33.77 15.76
CA ALA A 8 -1.18 34.90 14.83
C ALA A 8 0.07 34.79 13.89
N ALA A 9 1.05 33.96 14.25
CA ALA A 9 2.36 33.96 13.59
C ALA A 9 2.39 33.23 12.23
N PHE A 10 1.32 32.55 11.80
CA PHE A 10 1.29 31.74 10.55
C PHE A 10 0.10 32.05 9.65
N ALA A 11 -0.54 33.21 9.82
CA ALA A 11 -1.67 33.63 8.96
C ALA A 11 -1.20 34.13 7.57
N ASN A 12 0.07 34.53 7.45
CA ASN A 12 0.65 35.09 6.23
C ASN A 12 1.46 34.02 5.47
N PHE A 13 1.39 34.01 4.14
CA PHE A 13 2.12 33.10 3.27
C PHE A 13 3.65 33.29 3.40
N ASP A 14 4.15 34.52 3.54
CA ASP A 14 5.57 34.80 3.70
C ASP A 14 6.13 34.22 5.01
N ASP A 15 5.32 34.16 6.07
CA ASP A 15 5.71 33.52 7.32
C ASP A 15 5.87 32.00 7.14
N LEU A 16 4.98 31.36 6.37
CA LEU A 16 5.11 29.94 6.01
C LEU A 16 6.40 29.70 5.20
N VAL A 17 6.67 30.50 4.17
CA VAL A 17 7.87 30.41 3.34
C VAL A 17 9.14 30.56 4.19
N THR A 18 9.12 31.46 5.17
CA THR A 18 10.28 31.69 6.05
C THR A 18 10.50 30.56 7.06
N ALA A 19 9.43 29.92 7.53
CA ALA A 19 9.49 28.89 8.56
C ALA A 19 9.83 27.48 8.02
N VAL A 20 9.64 27.24 6.71
CA VAL A 20 9.83 25.94 6.08
C VAL A 20 11.22 25.86 5.44
N GLY A 21 11.98 24.81 5.77
CA GLY A 21 13.30 24.58 5.20
C GLY A 21 13.31 24.07 3.76
N GLY A 22 12.20 23.49 3.31
CA GLY A 22 12.01 23.01 1.94
C GLY A 22 11.20 23.96 1.07
N PRO A 23 10.84 23.58 -0.17
CA PRO A 23 10.08 24.42 -1.08
C PRO A 23 8.63 24.62 -0.59
N VAL A 24 8.15 25.87 -0.70
CA VAL A 24 6.74 26.23 -0.58
C VAL A 24 6.31 26.77 -1.93
N LEU A 25 5.42 26.07 -2.62
CA LEU A 25 5.07 26.34 -4.00
C LEU A 25 3.57 26.61 -4.18
N THR A 26 3.26 27.45 -5.15
CA THR A 26 1.90 27.77 -5.61
C THR A 26 1.73 27.36 -7.08
N PRO A 27 0.51 27.33 -7.63
CA PRO A 27 0.27 26.97 -9.04
C PRO A 27 1.04 27.84 -10.07
N THR A 28 1.53 29.03 -9.66
CA THR A 28 2.35 29.91 -10.51
C THR A 28 3.82 29.53 -10.59
N ASP A 29 4.27 28.63 -9.70
CA ASP A 29 5.65 28.19 -9.65
C ASP A 29 5.89 27.02 -10.63
N ALA A 30 6.96 27.11 -11.43
CA ALA A 30 7.28 26.10 -12.46
C ALA A 30 7.47 24.68 -11.89
N ALA A 31 7.92 24.56 -10.64
CA ALA A 31 8.13 23.28 -9.96
C ALA A 31 6.87 22.68 -9.33
N PHE A 32 5.76 23.43 -9.26
CA PHE A 32 4.54 23.02 -8.56
C PHE A 32 3.99 21.68 -9.03
N GLY A 33 3.82 21.51 -10.35
CA GLY A 33 3.30 20.27 -10.92
C GLY A 33 4.22 19.07 -10.68
N ALA A 34 5.54 19.26 -10.80
CA ALA A 34 6.52 18.21 -10.55
C ALA A 34 6.50 17.76 -9.09
N GLU A 35 6.38 18.69 -8.13
CA GLU A 35 6.31 18.38 -6.71
C GLU A 35 5.02 17.58 -6.37
N LEU A 36 3.93 17.78 -7.10
CA LEU A 36 2.67 17.05 -6.97
C LEU A 36 2.63 15.73 -7.77
N THR A 37 3.55 15.44 -8.66
CA THR A 37 3.54 14.21 -9.47
C THR A 37 3.93 13.00 -8.62
N GLY A 38 3.10 11.97 -8.55
CA GLY A 38 3.34 10.71 -7.85
C GLY A 38 3.44 9.51 -8.76
N PHE A 39 3.44 8.31 -8.18
CA PHE A 39 3.45 7.07 -8.95
C PHE A 39 2.18 6.92 -9.82
N ASN A 40 1.01 7.20 -9.26
CA ASN A 40 -0.24 7.15 -10.01
C ASN A 40 -0.47 8.46 -10.79
N LEU A 41 -0.27 8.42 -12.09
CA LEU A 41 -0.42 9.57 -12.98
C LEU A 41 -1.88 9.90 -13.34
N ALA A 42 -2.84 9.03 -13.05
CA ALA A 42 -4.27 9.31 -13.28
C ALA A 42 -4.83 10.32 -12.26
N ARG A 43 -4.10 10.60 -11.19
CA ARG A 43 -4.57 11.42 -10.08
C ARG A 43 -3.51 12.42 -9.66
N THR A 44 -3.88 13.70 -9.70
CA THR A 44 -3.07 14.79 -9.14
C THR A 44 -3.86 15.49 -8.06
N PRO A 45 -3.28 15.70 -6.85
CA PRO A 45 -3.98 16.44 -5.80
C PRO A 45 -4.39 17.83 -6.28
N ALA A 46 -5.64 18.22 -6.02
CA ALA A 46 -6.10 19.59 -6.26
C ALA A 46 -5.62 20.48 -5.11
N SER A 47 -4.39 20.97 -5.19
CA SER A 47 -3.74 21.76 -4.15
C SER A 47 -3.57 23.22 -4.57
N GLY A 48 -3.79 24.16 -3.64
CA GLY A 48 -3.47 25.57 -3.84
C GLY A 48 -2.05 25.91 -3.38
N ILE A 49 -1.48 25.11 -2.46
CA ILE A 49 -0.14 25.30 -1.89
C ILE A 49 0.48 23.91 -1.70
N VAL A 50 1.76 23.80 -2.02
CA VAL A 50 2.55 22.60 -1.75
C VAL A 50 3.73 22.95 -0.86
N VAL A 51 3.92 22.18 0.21
CA VAL A 51 5.05 22.26 1.11
C VAL A 51 5.89 21.01 1.00
N GLY A 52 7.10 21.13 0.47
CA GLY A 52 8.06 20.02 0.42
C GLY A 52 8.82 19.91 1.75
N ALA A 53 8.23 19.20 2.72
CA ALA A 53 8.79 19.13 4.06
C ALA A 53 10.13 18.36 4.11
N THR A 54 11.08 18.90 4.88
CA THR A 54 12.39 18.28 5.16
C THR A 54 12.49 17.72 6.57
N CYS A 55 11.62 18.19 7.47
CA CYS A 55 11.60 17.77 8.88
C CYS A 55 10.20 17.94 9.50
N ALA A 56 10.02 17.45 10.73
CA ALA A 56 8.77 17.61 11.49
C ALA A 56 8.42 19.09 11.76
N GLY A 57 9.42 19.97 11.83
CA GLY A 57 9.22 21.41 11.99
C GLY A 57 8.49 22.04 10.81
N ASP A 58 8.83 21.62 9.58
CA ASP A 58 8.18 22.08 8.35
C ASP A 58 6.71 21.63 8.31
N VAL A 59 6.46 20.37 8.70
CA VAL A 59 5.11 19.79 8.82
C VAL A 59 4.30 20.59 9.83
N ALA A 60 4.88 20.92 10.99
CA ALA A 60 4.21 21.70 12.03
C ALA A 60 3.86 23.12 11.56
N ALA A 61 4.76 23.78 10.83
CA ALA A 61 4.53 25.10 10.24
C ALA A 61 3.37 25.05 9.22
N ALA A 62 3.37 24.05 8.33
CA ALA A 62 2.31 23.84 7.35
C ALA A 62 0.94 23.60 8.00
N ILE A 63 0.87 22.79 9.08
CA ILE A 63 -0.38 22.54 9.82
C ILE A 63 -0.89 23.84 10.46
N ARG A 64 -0.03 24.62 11.12
CA ARG A 64 -0.43 25.87 11.75
C ARG A 64 -0.96 26.88 10.73
N TYR A 65 -0.28 26.98 9.58
CA TYR A 65 -0.72 27.82 8.47
C TYR A 65 -2.08 27.38 7.93
N ALA A 66 -2.26 26.08 7.65
CA ALA A 66 -3.52 25.54 7.14
C ALA A 66 -4.68 25.83 8.10
N ARG A 67 -4.49 25.62 9.40
CA ARG A 67 -5.50 25.93 10.42
C ARG A 67 -5.86 27.41 10.46
N ALA A 68 -4.87 28.31 10.44
CA ALA A 68 -5.10 29.74 10.46
C ALA A 68 -5.87 30.24 9.23
N ASN A 69 -5.74 29.55 8.11
CA ASN A 69 -6.35 29.93 6.83
C ASN A 69 -7.57 29.05 6.44
N GLY A 70 -8.04 28.15 7.31
CA GLY A 70 -9.20 27.28 7.03
C GLY A 70 -8.96 26.27 5.91
N LEU A 71 -7.69 25.92 5.64
CA LEU A 71 -7.31 24.94 4.63
C LEU A 71 -7.33 23.53 5.21
N ARG A 72 -7.57 22.54 4.36
CA ARG A 72 -7.34 21.12 4.67
C ARG A 72 -5.96 20.69 4.21
N ILE A 73 -5.45 19.61 4.81
CA ILE A 73 -4.13 19.08 4.48
C ILE A 73 -4.26 17.71 3.86
N GLY A 74 -3.62 17.56 2.66
CA GLY A 74 -3.25 16.28 2.08
C GLY A 74 -1.79 15.97 2.33
N VAL A 75 -1.43 14.70 2.48
CA VAL A 75 -0.04 14.24 2.63
C VAL A 75 0.31 13.29 1.51
N ARG A 76 1.52 13.45 0.96
CA ARG A 76 2.01 12.56 -0.08
C ARG A 76 3.50 12.24 0.08
N ALA A 77 3.82 10.96 0.07
CA ALA A 77 5.19 10.45 -0.08
C ALA A 77 5.42 10.06 -1.55
N THR A 78 5.23 8.79 -1.91
CA THR A 78 5.49 8.27 -3.27
C THR A 78 4.30 8.37 -4.22
N GLY A 79 3.09 8.60 -3.71
CA GLY A 79 1.87 8.71 -4.52
C GLY A 79 1.34 7.39 -5.09
N HIS A 80 1.62 6.26 -4.43
CA HIS A 80 1.01 4.96 -4.75
C HIS A 80 -0.41 4.82 -4.18
N GLY A 81 -0.67 5.44 -3.03
CA GLY A 81 -1.97 5.37 -2.37
C GLY A 81 -2.97 6.40 -2.89
N PRO A 82 -4.22 6.35 -2.39
CA PRO A 82 -5.24 7.33 -2.71
C PRO A 82 -4.79 8.74 -2.30
N ILE A 83 -5.27 9.73 -3.03
CA ILE A 83 -5.03 11.14 -2.78
C ILE A 83 -6.31 11.81 -2.30
N VAL A 84 -6.15 12.91 -1.56
CA VAL A 84 -7.27 13.78 -1.21
C VAL A 84 -7.62 14.61 -2.45
N GLU A 85 -8.84 14.43 -2.97
CA GLU A 85 -9.38 15.20 -4.10
C GLU A 85 -10.20 16.40 -3.58
N GLY A 86 -10.25 17.49 -4.34
CA GLY A 86 -11.04 18.69 -4.05
C GLY A 86 -10.22 19.94 -3.73
N GLY A 87 -10.81 21.13 -3.92
CA GLY A 87 -10.15 22.42 -3.73
C GLY A 87 -9.98 22.82 -2.25
N GLY A 88 -9.17 23.85 -1.99
CA GLY A 88 -8.96 24.38 -0.64
C GLY A 88 -7.96 23.58 0.20
N HIS A 89 -7.00 22.89 -0.45
CA HIS A 89 -5.99 22.09 0.23
C HIS A 89 -4.60 22.69 0.17
N LEU A 90 -3.85 22.41 1.24
CA LEU A 90 -2.40 22.45 1.26
C LEU A 90 -1.90 20.99 1.20
N THR A 91 -1.00 20.67 0.28
CA THR A 91 -0.37 19.35 0.21
C THR A 91 1.00 19.40 0.82
N ILE A 92 1.30 18.49 1.74
CA ILE A 92 2.65 18.26 2.27
C ILE A 92 3.26 17.07 1.53
N THR A 93 4.42 17.26 0.90
CA THR A 93 5.22 16.18 0.36
C THR A 93 6.34 15.83 1.31
N THR A 94 6.57 14.53 1.54
CA THR A 94 7.54 14.05 2.53
C THR A 94 8.79 13.44 1.90
N SER A 95 8.95 13.52 0.59
CA SER A 95 10.04 12.86 -0.16
C SER A 95 11.46 13.23 0.28
N ARG A 96 11.61 14.36 0.99
CA ARG A 96 12.91 14.85 1.52
C ARG A 96 13.18 14.41 2.97
N MET A 97 12.24 13.68 3.57
CA MET A 97 12.40 13.08 4.90
C MET A 97 12.89 11.63 4.71
N ASP A 98 14.09 11.47 4.18
CA ASP A 98 14.66 10.24 3.65
C ASP A 98 15.71 9.58 4.56
N ASP A 99 15.79 10.00 5.82
CA ASP A 99 16.69 9.40 6.81
C ASP A 99 16.40 7.93 7.09
N VAL A 100 17.43 7.08 7.03
CA VAL A 100 17.39 5.66 7.41
C VAL A 100 18.44 5.39 8.47
N THR A 101 18.02 4.85 9.60
CA THR A 101 18.93 4.37 10.67
C THR A 101 18.64 2.91 10.95
N VAL A 102 19.68 2.04 10.88
CA VAL A 102 19.59 0.61 11.16
C VAL A 102 20.39 0.28 12.42
N ASP A 103 19.75 -0.32 13.41
CA ASP A 103 20.40 -0.96 14.55
C ASP A 103 20.40 -2.48 14.35
N ALA A 104 21.49 -2.98 13.79
CA ALA A 104 21.64 -4.40 13.49
C ALA A 104 21.67 -5.30 14.74
N VAL A 105 22.11 -4.77 15.89
CA VAL A 105 22.16 -5.50 17.17
C VAL A 105 20.76 -5.67 17.76
N ARG A 106 19.97 -4.58 17.76
CA ARG A 106 18.58 -4.59 18.22
C ARG A 106 17.63 -5.14 17.16
N ARG A 107 18.11 -5.27 15.92
CA ARG A 107 17.31 -5.61 14.73
C ARG A 107 16.12 -4.67 14.57
N THR A 108 16.39 -3.39 14.55
CA THR A 108 15.37 -2.35 14.31
C THR A 108 15.84 -1.39 13.23
N ALA A 109 14.89 -0.76 12.58
CA ALA A 109 15.12 0.39 11.73
C ALA A 109 14.22 1.55 12.11
N ARG A 110 14.77 2.79 12.06
CA ARG A 110 13.99 4.02 12.06
C ARG A 110 14.11 4.66 10.69
N VAL A 111 12.96 5.04 10.12
CA VAL A 111 12.89 5.64 8.78
C VAL A 111 12.04 6.89 8.80
N GLY A 112 12.43 7.90 8.03
CA GLY A 112 11.66 9.10 7.74
C GLY A 112 10.49 8.82 6.78
N ALA A 113 9.52 9.73 6.72
CA ALA A 113 8.27 9.55 5.99
C ALA A 113 8.42 9.53 4.46
N GLY A 114 9.58 9.93 3.91
CA GLY A 114 9.90 9.89 2.48
C GLY A 114 10.58 8.61 2.02
N VAL A 115 11.11 7.80 2.95
CA VAL A 115 11.89 6.59 2.64
C VAL A 115 11.08 5.58 1.85
N ARG A 116 11.68 5.03 0.79
CA ARG A 116 11.15 3.90 0.01
C ARG A 116 11.69 2.58 0.54
N TRP A 117 10.96 1.49 0.31
CA TRP A 117 11.41 0.15 0.68
C TRP A 117 12.76 -0.22 0.05
N ALA A 118 13.04 0.21 -1.19
CA ALA A 118 14.32 -0.05 -1.86
C ALA A 118 15.51 0.49 -1.05
N GLU A 119 15.40 1.71 -0.51
CA GLU A 119 16.44 2.37 0.29
C GLU A 119 16.66 1.63 1.61
N LEU A 120 15.57 1.26 2.29
CA LEU A 120 15.65 0.48 3.52
C LEU A 120 16.25 -0.91 3.30
N VAL A 121 15.79 -1.63 2.26
CA VAL A 121 16.30 -2.97 1.95
C VAL A 121 17.78 -2.91 1.60
N ALA A 122 18.23 -1.89 0.85
CA ALA A 122 19.65 -1.68 0.58
C ALA A 122 20.47 -1.43 1.86
N ALA A 123 19.91 -0.69 2.83
CA ALA A 123 20.57 -0.41 4.09
C ALA A 123 20.61 -1.62 5.04
N THR A 124 19.62 -2.51 4.99
CA THR A 124 19.52 -3.68 5.91
C THR A 124 20.21 -4.94 5.37
N ALA A 125 20.30 -5.11 4.05
CA ALA A 125 20.87 -6.28 3.40
C ALA A 125 22.32 -6.61 3.83
N PRO A 126 23.24 -5.63 4.00
CA PRO A 126 24.61 -5.91 4.49
C PRO A 126 24.66 -6.57 5.88
N HIS A 127 23.57 -6.45 6.64
CA HIS A 127 23.43 -7.04 7.98
C HIS A 127 22.68 -8.38 7.96
N GLY A 128 22.27 -8.89 6.77
CA GLY A 128 21.42 -10.09 6.63
C GLY A 128 20.02 -9.88 7.23
N LEU A 129 19.55 -8.63 7.26
CA LEU A 129 18.26 -8.23 7.83
C LEU A 129 17.34 -7.68 6.74
N THR A 130 16.03 -7.76 6.98
CA THR A 130 15.01 -7.16 6.13
C THR A 130 13.82 -6.66 6.93
N GLY A 131 13.10 -5.67 6.40
CA GLY A 131 11.72 -5.38 6.77
C GLY A 131 10.72 -6.14 5.91
N LEU A 132 9.42 -5.94 6.15
CA LEU A 132 8.34 -6.60 5.41
C LEU A 132 7.94 -5.79 4.18
N VAL A 133 8.85 -5.72 3.20
CA VAL A 133 8.63 -5.05 1.91
C VAL A 133 7.42 -5.65 1.17
N GLY A 134 6.67 -4.83 0.45
CA GLY A 134 5.56 -5.24 -0.40
C GLY A 134 6.01 -5.89 -1.71
N SER A 135 5.09 -5.97 -2.69
CA SER A 135 5.38 -6.50 -4.03
C SER A 135 6.28 -5.59 -4.87
N SER A 136 6.40 -4.32 -4.49
CA SER A 136 7.25 -3.32 -5.14
C SER A 136 8.04 -2.53 -4.11
N SER A 137 9.35 -2.53 -4.25
CA SER A 137 10.26 -1.79 -3.37
C SER A 137 10.23 -0.26 -3.63
N GLY A 138 9.62 0.21 -4.71
CA GLY A 138 9.38 1.62 -5.01
C GLY A 138 8.36 2.31 -4.10
N VAL A 139 7.58 1.55 -3.33
CA VAL A 139 6.55 2.06 -2.40
C VAL A 139 7.20 2.69 -1.16
N GLY A 140 6.58 3.75 -0.62
CA GLY A 140 7.03 4.40 0.62
C GLY A 140 6.74 3.55 1.86
N VAL A 141 7.74 3.42 2.74
CA VAL A 141 7.66 2.57 3.94
C VAL A 141 6.54 3.00 4.87
N VAL A 142 6.43 4.30 5.18
CA VAL A 142 5.49 4.81 6.18
C VAL A 142 4.05 4.64 5.73
N GLY A 143 3.67 5.17 4.55
CA GLY A 143 2.28 5.08 4.07
C GLY A 143 1.80 3.63 3.90
N TYR A 144 2.68 2.75 3.43
CA TYR A 144 2.44 1.31 3.33
C TYR A 144 2.17 0.68 4.70
N THR A 145 3.02 0.94 5.68
CA THR A 145 2.94 0.37 7.03
C THR A 145 1.71 0.86 7.79
N LEU A 146 1.39 2.17 7.71
CA LEU A 146 0.19 2.73 8.35
C LEU A 146 -1.13 2.17 7.80
N GLY A 147 -1.15 1.67 6.56
CA GLY A 147 -2.29 0.95 5.99
C GLY A 147 -2.29 -0.56 6.26
N GLY A 148 -1.40 -1.04 7.12
CA GLY A 148 -1.19 -2.44 7.45
C GLY A 148 0.13 -2.98 6.90
N GLY A 149 0.38 -2.85 5.61
CA GLY A 149 1.61 -3.32 4.96
C GLY A 149 1.62 -4.83 4.70
N LEU A 150 1.01 -5.27 3.59
CA LEU A 150 0.92 -6.66 3.18
C LEU A 150 2.14 -7.08 2.35
N SER A 151 3.06 -7.82 2.98
CA SER A 151 4.26 -8.38 2.34
C SER A 151 3.98 -9.74 1.69
N PRO A 152 4.72 -10.14 0.62
CA PRO A 152 4.78 -11.52 0.16
C PRO A 152 5.23 -12.52 1.25
N LEU A 153 5.90 -12.03 2.29
CA LEU A 153 6.36 -12.79 3.46
C LEU A 153 5.34 -12.74 4.63
N GLY A 154 4.19 -12.09 4.43
CA GLY A 154 3.27 -11.76 5.51
C GLY A 154 2.62 -12.98 6.19
N ARG A 155 2.46 -14.10 5.50
CA ARG A 155 1.91 -15.32 6.11
C ARG A 155 2.77 -15.84 7.25
N GLU A 156 4.09 -15.73 7.13
CA GLU A 156 5.03 -16.11 8.20
C GLU A 156 5.21 -15.02 9.25
N PHE A 157 5.24 -13.74 8.83
CA PHE A 157 5.65 -12.66 9.75
C PHE A 157 4.49 -11.75 10.21
N GLY A 158 3.33 -11.77 9.59
CA GLY A 158 2.24 -10.83 9.83
C GLY A 158 2.32 -9.57 8.95
N TYR A 159 1.55 -8.56 9.30
CA TYR A 159 1.59 -7.25 8.65
C TYR A 159 2.79 -6.42 9.14
N ALA A 160 3.32 -5.53 8.28
CA ALA A 160 4.39 -4.61 8.70
C ALA A 160 4.00 -3.75 9.91
N ALA A 161 2.73 -3.36 10.02
CA ALA A 161 2.17 -2.64 11.14
C ALA A 161 2.29 -3.38 12.48
N ASP A 162 2.29 -4.72 12.47
CA ASP A 162 2.38 -5.54 13.68
C ASP A 162 3.75 -5.41 14.38
N HIS A 163 4.75 -4.89 13.68
CA HIS A 163 6.14 -4.82 14.11
C HIS A 163 6.63 -3.41 14.41
N VAL A 164 5.75 -2.41 14.30
CA VAL A 164 6.07 -1.02 14.63
C VAL A 164 6.25 -0.88 16.15
N ARG A 165 7.32 -0.19 16.54
CA ARG A 165 7.69 0.07 17.94
C ARG A 165 7.25 1.45 18.39
N SER A 166 7.48 2.46 17.54
CA SER A 166 7.11 3.84 17.82
C SER A 166 6.82 4.61 16.53
N ILE A 167 6.02 5.65 16.64
CA ILE A 167 5.65 6.55 15.56
C ILE A 167 5.90 7.98 16.02
N GLU A 168 6.73 8.72 15.28
CA GLU A 168 6.86 10.16 15.40
C GLU A 168 5.87 10.83 14.45
N LEU A 169 5.10 11.79 14.94
CA LEU A 169 4.09 12.48 14.15
C LEU A 169 3.94 13.93 14.60
N VAL A 170 3.32 14.74 13.74
CA VAL A 170 2.83 16.06 14.06
C VAL A 170 1.29 15.99 14.15
N THR A 171 0.75 16.40 15.30
CA THR A 171 -0.69 16.41 15.58
C THR A 171 -1.42 17.56 14.87
N ALA A 172 -2.75 17.53 14.81
CA ALA A 172 -3.56 18.56 14.15
C ALA A 172 -3.37 19.98 14.72
N ASP A 173 -2.84 20.12 15.92
CA ASP A 173 -2.48 21.41 16.54
C ASP A 173 -1.02 21.84 16.27
N GLY A 174 -0.28 21.08 15.44
CA GLY A 174 1.09 21.39 15.03
C GLY A 174 2.14 21.08 16.10
N ILE A 175 1.86 20.11 16.99
CA ILE A 175 2.79 19.64 18.02
C ILE A 175 3.44 18.35 17.56
N THR A 176 4.77 18.29 17.58
CA THR A 176 5.51 17.06 17.35
C THR A 176 5.47 16.17 18.58
N THR A 177 5.12 14.91 18.40
CA THR A 177 5.07 13.92 19.49
C THR A 177 5.48 12.55 18.99
N THR A 178 5.82 11.68 19.94
CA THR A 178 6.07 10.24 19.67
C THR A 178 5.05 9.43 20.44
N VAL A 179 4.46 8.45 19.75
CA VAL A 179 3.52 7.49 20.34
C VAL A 179 4.02 6.07 20.18
N ASP A 180 3.72 5.24 21.17
CA ASP A 180 4.02 3.82 21.21
C ASP A 180 2.93 3.07 21.99
N ALA A 181 3.16 1.79 22.29
CA ALA A 181 2.24 0.94 23.05
C ALA A 181 1.93 1.45 24.46
N GLY A 182 2.84 2.22 25.08
CA GLY A 182 2.68 2.80 26.42
C GLY A 182 2.18 4.25 26.36
N ALA A 183 2.86 5.07 25.56
CA ALA A 183 2.55 6.50 25.43
C ALA A 183 1.64 6.75 24.22
N GLY A 184 0.42 7.27 24.43
CA GLY A 184 -0.54 7.56 23.36
C GLY A 184 -1.10 6.28 22.70
N SER A 185 -1.31 5.21 23.46
CA SER A 185 -1.68 3.88 22.98
C SER A 185 -2.93 3.83 22.09
N ASP A 186 -3.92 4.70 22.32
CA ASP A 186 -5.11 4.78 21.45
C ASP A 186 -4.76 5.34 20.06
N LEU A 187 -3.95 6.41 20.03
CA LEU A 187 -3.49 7.01 18.77
C LEU A 187 -2.54 6.06 18.03
N PHE A 188 -1.64 5.37 18.76
CA PHE A 188 -0.76 4.36 18.22
C PHE A 188 -1.55 3.21 17.58
N TRP A 189 -2.56 2.67 18.29
CA TRP A 189 -3.47 1.66 17.78
C TRP A 189 -4.16 2.10 16.48
N ALA A 190 -4.68 3.33 16.46
CA ALA A 190 -5.44 3.86 15.34
C ALA A 190 -4.58 4.13 14.10
N LEU A 191 -3.34 4.63 14.29
CA LEU A 191 -2.39 4.88 13.19
C LEU A 191 -2.00 3.59 12.46
N LEU A 192 -1.88 2.48 13.20
CA LEU A 192 -1.52 1.18 12.66
C LEU A 192 -2.74 0.47 12.05
N GLY A 193 -3.05 0.80 10.81
CA GLY A 193 -4.17 0.27 10.03
C GLY A 193 -5.24 1.31 9.69
N GLY A 194 -5.47 2.32 10.55
CA GLY A 194 -6.46 3.38 10.28
C GLY A 194 -5.93 4.58 9.51
N ARG A 195 -4.63 4.75 9.41
CA ARG A 195 -3.83 5.66 8.58
C ARG A 195 -4.24 7.15 8.66
N ASP A 196 -5.39 7.53 8.10
CA ASP A 196 -5.73 8.94 7.79
C ASP A 196 -6.47 9.67 8.92
N GLY A 197 -6.28 11.02 9.04
CA GLY A 197 -7.01 11.87 9.96
C GLY A 197 -6.55 11.81 11.42
N LEU A 198 -5.35 11.29 11.71
CA LEU A 198 -4.86 11.02 13.06
C LEU A 198 -3.61 11.84 13.44
N GLY A 199 -2.95 12.41 12.45
CA GLY A 199 -1.69 13.12 12.53
C GLY A 199 -0.89 12.93 11.26
N ILE A 200 0.16 13.72 11.06
CA ILE A 200 1.09 13.55 9.96
C ILE A 200 2.34 12.87 10.48
N VAL A 201 2.53 11.60 10.10
CA VAL A 201 3.67 10.80 10.53
C VAL A 201 4.94 11.28 9.83
N THR A 202 5.99 11.50 10.63
CA THR A 202 7.30 11.98 10.17
C THR A 202 8.38 10.93 10.22
N ALA A 203 8.26 9.95 11.12
CA ALA A 203 9.13 8.77 11.16
C ALA A 203 8.44 7.60 11.86
N ILE A 204 8.91 6.38 11.58
CA ILE A 204 8.53 5.17 12.32
C ILE A 204 9.77 4.35 12.68
N GLU A 205 9.73 3.66 13.82
CA GLU A 205 10.69 2.63 14.22
C GLU A 205 10.00 1.26 14.26
N PHE A 206 10.63 0.22 13.70
CA PHE A 206 10.06 -1.12 13.62
C PHE A 206 11.12 -2.22 13.63
N ASP A 207 10.67 -3.47 13.86
CA ASP A 207 11.51 -4.66 13.89
C ASP A 207 11.98 -5.07 12.48
N LEU A 208 13.20 -5.59 12.42
CA LEU A 208 13.79 -6.25 11.26
C LEU A 208 13.95 -7.75 11.51
N PHE A 209 13.91 -8.52 10.44
CA PHE A 209 13.96 -9.98 10.44
C PHE A 209 15.29 -10.49 9.90
N PRO A 210 15.89 -11.53 10.53
CA PRO A 210 17.11 -12.17 10.03
C PRO A 210 16.76 -13.06 8.83
N LEU A 211 16.67 -12.46 7.64
CA LEU A 211 16.37 -13.12 6.39
C LEU A 211 17.19 -12.47 5.27
N ALA A 212 18.15 -13.21 4.74
CA ALA A 212 19.01 -12.73 3.66
C ALA A 212 18.52 -13.17 2.27
N THR A 213 17.87 -14.33 2.20
CA THR A 213 17.42 -14.94 0.94
C THR A 213 16.05 -15.58 1.10
N VAL A 214 15.32 -15.68 0.00
CA VAL A 214 14.08 -16.46 -0.13
C VAL A 214 14.17 -17.36 -1.36
N TYR A 215 13.52 -18.49 -1.35
CA TYR A 215 13.23 -19.25 -2.57
C TYR A 215 11.93 -18.68 -3.15
N GLY A 216 11.99 -18.10 -4.35
CA GLY A 216 10.81 -17.45 -4.90
C GLY A 216 10.98 -16.97 -6.33
N GLY A 217 9.92 -16.42 -6.88
CA GLY A 217 9.79 -15.97 -8.25
C GLY A 217 8.38 -16.20 -8.77
N GLY A 218 8.25 -16.34 -10.08
CA GLY A 218 6.96 -16.57 -10.72
C GLY A 218 7.02 -17.56 -11.88
N ILE A 219 5.87 -18.16 -12.16
CA ILE A 219 5.63 -19.00 -13.33
C ILE A 219 4.56 -18.31 -14.17
N PHE A 220 4.89 -17.99 -15.41
CA PHE A 220 3.95 -17.41 -16.37
C PHE A 220 3.42 -18.50 -17.30
N PHE A 221 2.11 -18.59 -17.39
CA PHE A 221 1.39 -19.51 -18.27
C PHE A 221 0.69 -18.72 -19.38
N ALA A 222 0.45 -19.38 -20.52
CA ALA A 222 -0.37 -18.79 -21.58
C ALA A 222 -1.79 -18.48 -21.08
N GLY A 223 -2.39 -17.37 -21.50
CA GLY A 223 -3.75 -17.00 -21.13
C GLY A 223 -4.79 -18.09 -21.41
N ALA A 224 -4.59 -18.90 -22.46
CA ALA A 224 -5.48 -20.02 -22.75
C ALA A 224 -5.55 -21.09 -21.63
N ALA A 225 -4.53 -21.16 -20.76
CA ALA A 225 -4.51 -22.06 -19.62
C ALA A 225 -5.14 -21.44 -18.34
N ALA A 226 -5.73 -20.24 -18.41
CA ALA A 226 -6.21 -19.53 -17.23
C ALA A 226 -7.18 -20.35 -16.38
N HIS A 227 -8.10 -21.09 -17.01
CA HIS A 227 -9.05 -21.95 -16.29
C HIS A 227 -8.29 -23.00 -15.45
N ASP A 228 -7.45 -23.79 -16.08
CA ASP A 228 -6.76 -24.90 -15.42
C ASP A 228 -5.80 -24.41 -14.34
N VAL A 229 -5.07 -23.32 -14.60
CA VAL A 229 -4.12 -22.72 -13.64
C VAL A 229 -4.84 -22.14 -12.43
N LEU A 230 -5.94 -21.37 -12.60
CA LEU A 230 -6.68 -20.80 -11.46
C LEU A 230 -7.28 -21.91 -10.60
N HIS A 231 -7.88 -22.93 -11.22
CA HIS A 231 -8.45 -24.07 -10.49
C HIS A 231 -7.36 -24.91 -9.78
N ALA A 232 -6.20 -25.11 -10.41
CA ALA A 232 -5.08 -25.79 -9.77
C ALA A 232 -4.57 -24.98 -8.58
N TRP A 233 -4.39 -23.65 -8.74
CA TRP A 233 -3.95 -22.75 -7.69
C TRP A 233 -4.95 -22.71 -6.51
N GLY A 234 -6.25 -22.63 -6.79
CA GLY A 234 -7.29 -22.62 -5.76
C GLY A 234 -7.31 -23.90 -4.89
N ARG A 235 -6.94 -25.05 -5.46
CA ARG A 235 -6.80 -26.32 -4.70
C ARG A 235 -5.48 -26.41 -3.96
N TRP A 236 -4.40 -25.88 -4.52
CA TRP A 236 -3.04 -26.01 -4.00
C TRP A 236 -2.72 -24.98 -2.91
N ALA A 237 -3.12 -23.74 -3.10
CA ALA A 237 -2.72 -22.63 -2.23
C ALA A 237 -3.14 -22.78 -0.75
N PRO A 238 -4.36 -23.29 -0.40
CA PRO A 238 -4.77 -23.46 0.99
C PRO A 238 -3.91 -24.42 1.82
N ASP A 239 -3.26 -25.37 1.18
CA ASP A 239 -2.45 -26.42 1.82
C ASP A 239 -0.99 -25.97 2.08
N LEU A 240 -0.61 -24.78 1.66
CA LEU A 240 0.74 -24.25 1.85
C LEU A 240 1.01 -23.91 3.32
N PRO A 241 2.23 -24.21 3.82
CA PRO A 241 2.66 -23.80 5.16
C PRO A 241 2.76 -22.27 5.26
N ASP A 242 2.81 -21.74 6.48
CA ASP A 242 2.83 -20.29 6.72
C ASP A 242 4.11 -19.61 6.18
N GLU A 243 5.22 -20.33 6.07
CA GLU A 243 6.48 -19.88 5.46
C GLU A 243 6.36 -19.63 3.95
N ALA A 244 5.26 -20.09 3.32
CA ALA A 244 5.01 -19.90 1.89
C ALA A 244 3.99 -18.78 1.66
N GLY A 245 4.37 -17.82 0.81
CA GLY A 245 3.48 -16.81 0.24
C GLY A 245 3.17 -17.12 -1.23
N THR A 246 1.95 -16.88 -1.67
CA THR A 246 1.58 -17.05 -3.09
C THR A 246 0.47 -16.11 -3.52
N SER A 247 0.48 -15.76 -4.79
CA SER A 247 -0.63 -15.12 -5.49
C SER A 247 -0.74 -15.65 -6.91
N VAL A 248 -1.91 -15.46 -7.53
CA VAL A 248 -2.13 -15.71 -8.94
C VAL A 248 -2.74 -14.48 -9.59
N ALA A 249 -2.23 -14.09 -10.77
CA ALA A 249 -2.74 -12.92 -11.48
C ALA A 249 -3.02 -13.23 -12.95
N ILE A 250 -4.14 -12.71 -13.47
CA ILE A 250 -4.38 -12.59 -14.90
C ILE A 250 -3.80 -11.24 -15.33
N LEU A 251 -2.85 -11.27 -16.25
CA LEU A 251 -2.12 -10.09 -16.74
C LEU A 251 -2.45 -9.86 -18.20
N ARG A 252 -2.73 -8.61 -18.57
CA ARG A 252 -2.79 -8.15 -19.97
C ARG A 252 -1.60 -7.26 -20.23
N LEU A 253 -0.56 -7.87 -20.80
CA LEU A 253 0.74 -7.24 -20.97
C LEU A 253 0.81 -6.48 -22.30
N PRO A 254 1.33 -5.24 -22.31
CA PRO A 254 1.51 -4.47 -23.53
C PRO A 254 2.61 -5.08 -24.42
N PRO A 255 2.66 -4.76 -25.71
CA PRO A 255 3.76 -5.14 -26.59
C PRO A 255 5.00 -4.25 -26.35
N ASP A 256 5.45 -4.18 -25.10
CA ASP A 256 6.57 -3.37 -24.66
C ASP A 256 7.89 -4.15 -24.79
N PRO A 257 8.90 -3.64 -25.54
CA PRO A 257 10.22 -4.26 -25.64
C PRO A 257 10.98 -4.42 -24.33
N ALA A 258 10.60 -3.67 -23.28
CA ALA A 258 11.18 -3.83 -21.94
C ALA A 258 10.74 -5.13 -21.25
N LEU A 259 9.62 -5.73 -21.68
CA LEU A 259 9.17 -7.02 -21.19
C LEU A 259 9.98 -8.19 -21.82
N PRO A 260 10.15 -9.30 -21.10
CA PRO A 260 10.70 -10.53 -21.69
C PRO A 260 9.95 -10.91 -22.97
N PRO A 261 10.64 -11.31 -24.06
CA PRO A 261 10.00 -11.58 -25.35
C PRO A 261 8.79 -12.52 -25.31
N PRO A 262 8.76 -13.61 -24.51
CA PRO A 262 7.59 -14.49 -24.43
C PRO A 262 6.34 -13.84 -23.83
N LEU A 263 6.49 -12.68 -23.17
CA LEU A 263 5.40 -12.00 -22.47
C LEU A 263 4.86 -10.78 -23.22
N GLN A 264 5.56 -10.27 -24.24
CA GLN A 264 5.18 -9.07 -25.00
C GLN A 264 3.85 -9.25 -25.70
N GLY A 265 2.88 -8.37 -25.42
CA GLY A 265 1.54 -8.37 -26.03
C GLY A 265 0.68 -9.58 -25.64
N GLN A 266 1.06 -10.33 -24.61
CA GLN A 266 0.35 -11.53 -24.19
C GLN A 266 -0.70 -11.26 -23.12
N ILE A 267 -1.74 -12.09 -23.10
CA ILE A 267 -2.49 -12.35 -21.88
C ILE A 267 -1.84 -13.56 -21.23
N ALA A 268 -1.38 -13.40 -20.00
CA ALA A 268 -0.69 -14.44 -19.24
C ALA A 268 -1.33 -14.65 -17.87
N VAL A 269 -1.20 -15.85 -17.32
CA VAL A 269 -1.48 -16.12 -15.92
C VAL A 269 -0.14 -16.26 -15.19
N HIS A 270 0.04 -15.46 -14.15
CA HIS A 270 1.28 -15.41 -13.38
C HIS A 270 1.04 -15.96 -11.98
N VAL A 271 1.57 -17.13 -11.68
CA VAL A 271 1.63 -17.72 -10.33
C VAL A 271 2.90 -17.25 -9.67
N ARG A 272 2.80 -16.56 -8.57
CA ARG A 272 3.89 -16.00 -7.76
C ARG A 272 4.09 -16.83 -6.52
N PHE A 273 5.33 -17.02 -6.11
CA PHE A 273 5.65 -17.85 -4.96
C PHE A 273 6.84 -17.30 -4.20
N THR A 274 6.79 -17.37 -2.88
CA THR A 274 7.90 -17.12 -1.96
C THR A 274 7.93 -18.22 -0.90
N TYR A 275 9.12 -18.63 -0.49
CA TYR A 275 9.31 -19.56 0.62
C TYR A 275 10.57 -19.20 1.39
N THR A 276 10.45 -19.03 2.69
CA THR A 276 11.54 -18.58 3.57
C THR A 276 12.39 -19.72 4.12
N GLY A 277 11.93 -20.96 3.97
CA GLY A 277 12.66 -22.17 4.38
C GLY A 277 13.65 -22.66 3.33
N ALA A 278 14.07 -23.91 3.44
CA ALA A 278 15.05 -24.52 2.53
C ALA A 278 14.55 -24.60 1.09
N ALA A 279 15.38 -24.18 0.12
CA ALA A 279 15.02 -24.12 -1.30
C ALA A 279 14.49 -25.45 -1.85
N ALA A 280 15.06 -26.58 -1.45
CA ALA A 280 14.59 -27.92 -1.90
C ALA A 280 13.16 -28.23 -1.45
N THR A 281 12.75 -27.74 -0.26
CA THR A 281 11.36 -27.84 0.21
C THR A 281 10.46 -26.91 -0.60
N GLY A 282 10.87 -25.66 -0.83
CA GLY A 282 10.14 -24.70 -1.67
C GLY A 282 9.93 -25.22 -3.09
N GLU A 283 10.93 -25.84 -3.69
CA GLU A 283 10.85 -26.49 -5.00
C GLU A 283 9.81 -27.61 -5.01
N SER A 284 9.80 -28.45 -3.96
CA SER A 284 8.82 -29.53 -3.82
C SER A 284 7.40 -29.02 -3.65
N LEU A 285 7.20 -27.94 -2.88
CA LEU A 285 5.92 -27.29 -2.68
C LEU A 285 5.37 -26.70 -3.98
N LEU A 286 6.23 -26.10 -4.81
CA LEU A 286 5.82 -25.43 -6.06
C LEU A 286 5.58 -26.40 -7.23
N ARG A 287 6.08 -27.64 -7.15
CA ARG A 287 6.00 -28.63 -8.24
C ARG A 287 4.60 -28.81 -8.83
N PRO A 288 3.50 -28.92 -8.04
CA PRO A 288 2.16 -29.06 -8.61
C PRO A 288 1.75 -27.91 -9.53
N MET A 289 2.28 -26.70 -9.31
CA MET A 289 1.95 -25.57 -10.16
C MET A 289 2.71 -25.59 -11.50
N ARG A 290 3.89 -26.18 -11.58
CA ARG A 290 4.61 -26.36 -12.86
C ARG A 290 3.85 -27.24 -13.85
N ASP A 291 3.03 -28.15 -13.32
CA ASP A 291 2.22 -29.08 -14.13
C ASP A 291 0.82 -28.50 -14.49
N ALA A 292 0.51 -27.27 -14.04
CA ALA A 292 -0.83 -26.70 -14.19
C ALA A 292 -1.16 -26.19 -15.61
N GLY A 293 -0.15 -26.04 -16.48
CA GLY A 293 -0.34 -25.59 -17.86
C GLY A 293 0.96 -25.34 -18.62
N PRO A 294 0.87 -24.93 -19.89
CA PRO A 294 2.03 -24.56 -20.68
C PRO A 294 2.74 -23.33 -20.13
N VAL A 295 4.00 -23.50 -19.71
CA VAL A 295 4.85 -22.43 -19.16
C VAL A 295 5.41 -21.58 -20.30
N LEU A 296 5.23 -20.26 -20.23
CA LEU A 296 5.85 -19.26 -21.10
C LEU A 296 7.21 -18.80 -20.57
N LEU A 297 7.29 -18.60 -19.26
CA LEU A 297 8.49 -18.12 -18.57
C LEU A 297 8.43 -18.57 -17.11
N GLU A 298 9.58 -18.94 -16.55
CA GLU A 298 9.76 -19.16 -15.11
C GLU A 298 11.04 -18.45 -14.66
N ASN A 299 10.99 -17.73 -13.53
CA ASN A 299 12.15 -17.08 -12.92
C ASN A 299 12.33 -17.45 -11.44
N VAL A 300 11.79 -18.61 -11.02
CA VAL A 300 11.90 -19.08 -9.64
C VAL A 300 13.32 -19.52 -9.32
N ALA A 301 13.88 -18.93 -8.26
CA ALA A 301 15.26 -19.18 -7.82
C ALA A 301 15.44 -18.87 -6.33
N VAL A 302 16.63 -19.11 -5.79
CA VAL A 302 17.04 -18.50 -4.52
C VAL A 302 17.39 -17.03 -4.79
N LEU A 303 16.59 -16.13 -4.28
CA LEU A 303 16.72 -14.69 -4.46
C LEU A 303 17.29 -14.05 -3.19
N PRO A 304 18.27 -13.15 -3.28
CA PRO A 304 18.56 -12.26 -2.17
C PRO A 304 17.35 -11.32 -1.95
N VAL A 305 17.04 -10.97 -0.70
CA VAL A 305 15.86 -10.13 -0.39
C VAL A 305 15.81 -8.82 -1.19
N PRO A 306 16.94 -8.14 -1.51
CA PRO A 306 16.91 -6.97 -2.40
C PRO A 306 16.35 -7.24 -3.81
N ALA A 307 16.26 -8.49 -4.23
CA ALA A 307 15.69 -8.90 -5.52
C ALA A 307 14.23 -9.40 -5.41
N LEU A 308 13.55 -9.16 -4.30
CA LEU A 308 12.18 -9.67 -4.06
C LEU A 308 11.15 -9.13 -5.07
N ASP A 309 11.39 -7.97 -5.66
CA ASP A 309 10.56 -7.39 -6.74
C ASP A 309 10.44 -8.34 -7.95
N ALA A 310 11.42 -9.24 -8.17
CA ALA A 310 11.38 -10.24 -9.23
C ALA A 310 10.25 -11.28 -9.08
N VAL A 311 9.64 -11.39 -7.89
CA VAL A 311 8.49 -12.27 -7.63
C VAL A 311 7.23 -11.76 -8.33
N HIS A 312 6.96 -10.45 -8.23
CA HIS A 312 5.75 -9.84 -8.79
C HIS A 312 5.99 -9.23 -10.17
N MET A 313 7.19 -8.69 -10.41
CA MET A 313 7.56 -7.97 -11.62
C MET A 313 6.60 -6.81 -11.91
N ASP A 314 6.20 -6.10 -10.85
CA ASP A 314 5.33 -4.94 -10.96
C ASP A 314 6.03 -3.80 -11.76
N PRO A 315 5.29 -2.93 -12.47
CA PRO A 315 5.89 -1.83 -13.21
C PRO A 315 6.77 -0.94 -12.32
N PRO A 316 8.02 -0.67 -12.70
CA PRO A 316 8.97 0.08 -11.85
C PRO A 316 8.75 1.60 -11.88
N GLY A 317 8.04 2.12 -12.87
CA GLY A 317 7.83 3.55 -13.09
C GLY A 317 6.40 4.01 -12.89
N PRO A 318 6.20 5.34 -12.79
CA PRO A 318 4.87 5.93 -12.69
C PRO A 318 3.98 5.56 -13.86
N MET A 319 2.70 5.26 -13.57
CA MET A 319 1.70 4.93 -14.58
C MET A 319 0.31 5.41 -14.15
N PRO A 320 -0.56 5.75 -15.12
CA PRO A 320 -1.96 6.03 -14.79
C PRO A 320 -2.66 4.72 -14.44
N SER A 321 -3.34 4.66 -13.30
CA SER A 321 -4.09 3.48 -12.91
C SER A 321 -5.31 3.84 -12.06
N ASP A 322 -6.32 2.99 -12.14
CA ASP A 322 -7.39 2.92 -11.18
C ASP A 322 -7.57 1.47 -10.73
N GLU A 323 -8.02 1.28 -9.50
CA GLU A 323 -8.05 -0.04 -8.88
C GLU A 323 -9.26 -0.24 -7.98
N ARG A 324 -9.66 -1.50 -7.81
CA ARG A 324 -10.68 -1.91 -6.86
C ARG A 324 -10.36 -3.29 -6.32
N GLY A 325 -10.47 -3.45 -4.99
CA GLY A 325 -10.19 -4.72 -4.35
C GLY A 325 -11.16 -5.07 -3.23
N VAL A 326 -11.15 -6.33 -2.82
CA VAL A 326 -12.00 -6.89 -1.78
C VAL A 326 -11.33 -8.10 -1.14
N GLY A 327 -11.61 -8.35 0.14
CA GLY A 327 -11.27 -9.62 0.79
C GLY A 327 -12.24 -10.72 0.39
N LEU A 328 -11.77 -11.96 0.35
CA LEU A 328 -12.63 -13.13 0.15
C LEU A 328 -12.51 -14.08 1.35
N SER A 329 -13.62 -14.65 1.75
CA SER A 329 -13.68 -15.68 2.79
C SER A 329 -13.14 -17.03 2.31
N GLU A 330 -13.28 -17.32 1.00
CA GLU A 330 -12.76 -18.51 0.33
C GLU A 330 -12.54 -18.25 -1.16
N PHE A 331 -11.80 -19.12 -1.84
CA PHE A 331 -11.68 -19.14 -3.29
C PHE A 331 -11.98 -20.54 -3.81
N SER A 332 -13.26 -20.83 -3.94
CA SER A 332 -13.80 -22.10 -4.45
C SER A 332 -13.71 -22.18 -5.99
N ALA A 333 -13.97 -23.36 -6.55
CA ALA A 333 -14.09 -23.54 -7.99
C ALA A 333 -15.15 -22.60 -8.60
N ALA A 334 -16.28 -22.41 -7.92
CA ALA A 334 -17.32 -21.49 -8.36
C ALA A 334 -16.86 -20.01 -8.35
N ALA A 335 -16.02 -19.62 -7.39
CA ALA A 335 -15.42 -18.29 -7.35
C ALA A 335 -14.42 -18.10 -8.51
N ALA A 336 -13.64 -19.13 -8.83
CA ALA A 336 -12.72 -19.13 -9.97
C ALA A 336 -13.49 -18.96 -11.30
N ASP A 337 -14.56 -19.71 -11.51
CA ASP A 337 -15.41 -19.63 -12.71
C ASP A 337 -16.06 -18.25 -12.84
N ALA A 338 -16.58 -17.70 -11.74
CA ALA A 338 -17.18 -16.37 -11.71
C ALA A 338 -16.14 -15.26 -12.06
N LEU A 339 -14.93 -15.36 -11.52
CA LEU A 339 -13.85 -14.44 -11.82
C LEU A 339 -13.42 -14.54 -13.29
N LEU A 340 -13.29 -15.75 -13.83
CA LEU A 340 -12.94 -15.98 -15.23
C LEU A 340 -14.02 -15.47 -16.19
N ALA A 341 -15.29 -15.59 -15.83
CA ALA A 341 -16.39 -15.02 -16.61
C ALA A 341 -16.36 -13.48 -16.66
N ALA A 342 -15.92 -12.84 -15.56
CA ALA A 342 -15.85 -11.37 -15.47
C ALA A 342 -14.57 -10.76 -16.05
N ALA A 343 -13.42 -11.46 -15.92
CA ALA A 343 -12.11 -10.90 -16.25
C ALA A 343 -11.13 -11.88 -16.92
N GLY A 344 -11.60 -13.06 -17.32
CA GLY A 344 -10.77 -14.06 -17.99
C GLY A 344 -10.22 -13.60 -19.35
N PRO A 345 -9.31 -14.37 -19.94
CA PRO A 345 -8.64 -13.99 -21.20
C PRO A 345 -9.58 -13.74 -22.39
N ALA A 346 -10.75 -14.37 -22.41
CA ALA A 346 -11.75 -14.21 -23.47
C ALA A 346 -12.57 -12.91 -23.33
N VAL A 347 -12.46 -12.19 -22.21
CA VAL A 347 -13.22 -10.96 -21.92
C VAL A 347 -12.39 -9.75 -22.38
N PRO A 348 -12.84 -8.97 -23.38
CA PRO A 348 -12.21 -7.68 -23.67
C PRO A 348 -12.28 -6.76 -22.45
N SER A 349 -11.14 -6.24 -21.98
CA SER A 349 -11.11 -5.51 -20.73
C SER A 349 -9.92 -4.54 -20.68
N PRO A 350 -10.08 -3.34 -20.07
CA PRO A 350 -9.01 -2.40 -19.79
C PRO A 350 -8.21 -2.77 -18.54
N LEU A 351 -8.57 -3.88 -17.85
CA LEU A 351 -7.85 -4.34 -16.66
C LEU A 351 -6.49 -4.90 -17.07
N ALA A 352 -5.42 -4.29 -16.56
CA ALA A 352 -4.07 -4.77 -16.78
C ALA A 352 -3.74 -5.97 -15.87
N ILE A 353 -4.24 -5.95 -14.63
CA ILE A 353 -3.96 -6.94 -13.59
C ILE A 353 -5.26 -7.30 -12.87
N VAL A 354 -5.53 -8.60 -12.70
CA VAL A 354 -6.52 -9.12 -11.75
C VAL A 354 -5.82 -10.17 -10.90
N GLU A 355 -5.51 -9.83 -9.66
CA GLU A 355 -4.71 -10.63 -8.76
C GLU A 355 -5.53 -11.17 -7.59
N LEU A 356 -5.31 -12.45 -7.27
CA LEU A 356 -5.71 -13.09 -6.02
C LEU A 356 -4.46 -13.41 -5.21
N ARG A 357 -4.41 -12.98 -3.97
CA ARG A 357 -3.31 -13.23 -3.03
C ARG A 357 -3.82 -14.05 -1.85
N LEU A 358 -3.13 -15.18 -1.57
CA LEU A 358 -3.41 -15.99 -0.38
C LEU A 358 -3.01 -15.21 0.88
N LEU A 359 -3.94 -15.12 1.83
CA LEU A 359 -3.73 -14.57 3.16
C LEU A 359 -3.63 -15.69 4.21
N GLY A 360 -4.00 -15.43 5.44
CA GLY A 360 -3.94 -16.42 6.51
C GLY A 360 -2.60 -16.43 7.23
N GLY A 361 -2.23 -17.54 7.85
CA GLY A 361 -1.03 -17.58 8.69
C GLY A 361 -1.04 -16.48 9.76
N LYS A 362 0.10 -15.87 10.03
CA LYS A 362 0.23 -14.78 11.01
C LYS A 362 -0.45 -13.47 10.64
N LEU A 363 -0.98 -13.33 9.42
CA LEU A 363 -1.79 -12.16 9.05
C LEU A 363 -3.14 -12.12 9.80
N ARG A 364 -3.64 -13.27 10.33
CA ARG A 364 -4.94 -13.35 11.00
C ARG A 364 -5.00 -12.60 12.32
N ASP A 365 -3.90 -12.58 13.04
CA ASP A 365 -3.83 -12.01 14.38
C ASP A 365 -2.68 -11.02 14.51
N PRO A 366 -2.83 -9.93 15.30
CA PRO A 366 -1.74 -9.04 15.61
C PRO A 366 -0.62 -9.78 16.34
N GLN A 367 0.64 -9.62 15.87
CA GLN A 367 1.77 -10.40 16.41
C GLN A 367 2.29 -9.92 17.75
N ARG A 368 2.04 -8.66 18.10
CA ARG A 368 2.54 -8.06 19.36
C ARG A 368 1.41 -7.41 20.16
N LEU A 369 0.73 -6.45 19.54
CA LEU A 369 -0.29 -5.62 20.18
C LEU A 369 -1.46 -5.45 19.22
N PRO A 370 -2.68 -5.33 19.74
CA PRO A 370 -3.84 -4.98 18.95
C PRO A 370 -3.59 -3.70 18.15
N ASN A 371 -4.04 -3.67 16.92
CA ASN A 371 -3.98 -2.53 16.01
C ASN A 371 -5.23 -2.49 15.11
N ALA A 372 -5.39 -1.43 14.33
CA ALA A 372 -6.55 -1.21 13.48
C ALA A 372 -6.41 -1.80 12.06
N VAL A 373 -5.52 -2.77 11.84
CA VAL A 373 -5.35 -3.38 10.50
C VAL A 373 -6.61 -4.13 10.11
N ALA A 374 -7.23 -3.70 9.01
CA ALA A 374 -8.45 -4.28 8.46
C ALA A 374 -8.19 -5.59 7.70
N GLY A 375 -9.26 -6.39 7.54
CA GLY A 375 -9.27 -7.55 6.64
C GLY A 375 -8.53 -8.80 7.15
N ARG A 376 -8.21 -8.90 8.44
CA ARG A 376 -7.50 -10.06 9.01
C ARG A 376 -8.24 -11.39 8.89
N SER A 377 -9.58 -11.35 8.80
CA SER A 377 -10.43 -12.55 8.62
C SER A 377 -10.46 -13.04 7.18
N ALA A 378 -9.97 -12.27 6.21
CA ALA A 378 -9.97 -12.68 4.82
C ALA A 378 -8.99 -13.83 4.58
N ALA A 379 -9.43 -14.85 3.85
CA ALA A 379 -8.57 -15.93 3.38
C ALA A 379 -7.77 -15.53 2.13
N TYR A 380 -8.35 -14.63 1.34
CA TYR A 380 -7.71 -14.08 0.13
C TYR A 380 -7.96 -12.58 -0.01
N SER A 381 -7.08 -11.91 -0.73
CA SER A 381 -7.29 -10.54 -1.22
C SER A 381 -7.36 -10.57 -2.73
N LEU A 382 -8.48 -10.07 -3.28
CA LEU A 382 -8.62 -9.80 -4.71
C LEU A 382 -8.32 -8.33 -4.96
N LEU A 383 -7.51 -8.03 -5.99
CA LEU A 383 -7.25 -6.68 -6.48
C LEU A 383 -7.32 -6.67 -8.00
N ALA A 384 -8.13 -5.79 -8.57
CA ALA A 384 -8.18 -5.49 -9.98
C ALA A 384 -7.60 -4.09 -10.23
N ILE A 385 -6.67 -3.99 -11.18
CA ILE A 385 -6.02 -2.74 -11.59
C ILE A 385 -6.18 -2.58 -13.09
N GLY A 386 -6.58 -1.40 -13.53
CA GLY A 386 -6.68 -1.07 -14.94
C GLY A 386 -6.10 0.29 -15.28
N VAL A 387 -5.90 0.52 -16.57
CA VAL A 387 -5.37 1.76 -17.12
C VAL A 387 -6.51 2.55 -17.75
N PRO A 388 -6.77 3.81 -17.32
CA PRO A 388 -7.83 4.65 -17.88
C PRO A 388 -7.41 5.23 -19.25
N ALA A 389 -7.02 4.35 -20.18
CA ALA A 389 -6.56 4.71 -21.51
C ALA A 389 -6.91 3.62 -22.53
N GLY A 390 -6.77 3.97 -23.84
CA GLY A 390 -7.10 3.06 -24.92
C GLY A 390 -8.62 2.95 -25.18
N PRO A 391 -9.04 2.04 -26.08
CA PRO A 391 -10.43 1.96 -26.57
C PRO A 391 -11.48 1.64 -25.49
N LEU A 392 -11.06 1.02 -24.39
CA LEU A 392 -11.93 0.62 -23.29
C LEU A 392 -11.68 1.43 -22.00
N GLY A 393 -10.83 2.48 -22.07
CA GLY A 393 -10.47 3.29 -20.89
C GLY A 393 -11.68 3.89 -20.18
N ASP A 394 -12.66 4.38 -20.92
CA ASP A 394 -13.91 4.96 -20.38
C ASP A 394 -14.81 3.91 -19.68
N GLN A 395 -14.58 2.62 -19.93
CA GLN A 395 -15.32 1.51 -19.31
C GLN A 395 -14.60 0.93 -18.07
N LEU A 396 -13.44 1.48 -17.70
CA LEU A 396 -12.61 0.93 -16.61
C LEU A 396 -13.40 0.75 -15.30
N ASP A 397 -14.17 1.75 -14.90
CA ASP A 397 -14.95 1.69 -13.66
C ASP A 397 -16.02 0.56 -13.69
N HIS A 398 -16.66 0.36 -14.86
CA HIS A 398 -17.59 -0.74 -15.07
C HIS A 398 -16.89 -2.12 -14.91
N HIS A 399 -15.70 -2.28 -15.51
CA HIS A 399 -14.95 -3.54 -15.42
C HIS A 399 -14.43 -3.81 -14.01
N LEU A 400 -13.96 -2.78 -13.28
CA LEU A 400 -13.57 -2.88 -11.89
C LEU A 400 -14.76 -3.32 -11.00
N ALA A 401 -15.94 -2.72 -11.23
CA ALA A 401 -17.16 -3.09 -10.52
C ALA A 401 -17.62 -4.52 -10.87
N ALA A 402 -17.52 -4.92 -12.15
CA ALA A 402 -17.91 -6.26 -12.60
C ALA A 402 -17.06 -7.35 -11.93
N VAL A 403 -15.74 -7.14 -11.78
CA VAL A 403 -14.85 -8.10 -11.09
C VAL A 403 -15.24 -8.27 -9.62
N VAL A 404 -15.43 -7.18 -8.88
CA VAL A 404 -15.85 -7.25 -7.47
C VAL A 404 -17.25 -7.84 -7.34
N GLY A 405 -18.17 -7.46 -8.25
CA GLY A 405 -19.54 -7.99 -8.28
C GLY A 405 -19.60 -9.50 -8.56
N ALA A 406 -18.71 -10.02 -9.40
CA ALA A 406 -18.65 -11.45 -9.71
C ALA A 406 -18.31 -12.32 -8.48
N VAL A 407 -17.50 -11.79 -7.56
CA VAL A 407 -17.08 -12.49 -6.34
C VAL A 407 -17.88 -12.08 -5.10
N ALA A 408 -18.94 -11.29 -5.26
CA ALA A 408 -19.77 -10.79 -4.14
C ALA A 408 -20.25 -11.86 -3.16
N PRO A 409 -20.61 -13.10 -3.57
CA PRO A 409 -21.02 -14.15 -2.62
C PRO A 409 -19.95 -14.53 -1.59
N TRP A 410 -18.68 -14.30 -1.90
CA TRP A 410 -17.55 -14.63 -1.03
C TRP A 410 -16.86 -13.37 -0.45
N ALA A 411 -17.35 -12.19 -0.81
CA ALA A 411 -16.75 -10.93 -0.45
C ALA A 411 -16.88 -10.62 1.05
N ILE A 412 -15.77 -10.21 1.66
CA ILE A 412 -15.68 -9.70 3.02
C ILE A 412 -14.70 -8.52 3.05
N ALA A 413 -14.53 -7.88 4.20
CA ALA A 413 -13.53 -6.84 4.38
C ALA A 413 -12.13 -7.33 4.01
N GLY A 414 -11.41 -6.58 3.17
CA GLY A 414 -10.04 -6.83 2.76
C GLY A 414 -9.02 -5.92 3.44
N PRO A 415 -7.71 -6.14 3.19
CA PRO A 415 -6.65 -5.24 3.66
C PRO A 415 -6.80 -3.85 3.03
N LEU A 416 -6.65 -2.79 3.84
CA LEU A 416 -6.83 -1.39 3.39
C LEU A 416 -5.99 -1.05 2.15
N ASN A 417 -4.72 -1.44 2.13
CA ASN A 417 -3.80 -1.15 1.01
C ASN A 417 -4.14 -1.91 -0.28
N MET A 418 -5.04 -2.90 -0.22
CA MET A 418 -5.48 -3.71 -1.37
C MET A 418 -6.94 -3.42 -1.73
N SER A 419 -7.54 -2.40 -1.15
CA SER A 419 -8.95 -2.09 -1.38
C SER A 419 -9.18 -1.11 -2.52
N GLY A 420 -8.19 -0.29 -2.85
CA GLY A 420 -8.28 0.79 -3.85
C GLY A 420 -9.08 2.00 -3.37
N PRO A 421 -9.02 3.12 -4.08
CA PRO A 421 -9.70 4.36 -3.69
C PRO A 421 -11.22 4.31 -3.91
N ARG A 422 -11.71 3.41 -4.75
CA ARG A 422 -13.13 3.26 -5.11
C ARG A 422 -13.79 2.00 -4.57
N SER A 423 -13.08 1.22 -3.77
CA SER A 423 -13.69 0.07 -3.09
C SER A 423 -14.70 0.53 -2.06
N ALA A 424 -15.60 -0.38 -1.72
CA ALA A 424 -16.64 -0.18 -0.71
C ALA A 424 -16.16 0.77 0.40
N MET A 425 -17.02 1.69 0.80
CA MET A 425 -16.73 2.78 1.74
C MET A 425 -15.73 2.34 2.80
N PRO A 426 -14.72 3.15 3.19
CA PRO A 426 -13.81 2.83 4.29
C PRO A 426 -14.50 2.35 5.56
N SER A 427 -15.78 2.70 5.71
CA SER A 427 -16.66 2.21 6.76
C SER A 427 -16.87 0.70 6.78
N ASP A 428 -16.71 0.01 5.67
CA ASP A 428 -16.99 -1.42 5.55
C ASP A 428 -15.75 -2.30 5.74
N LEU A 429 -14.57 -1.68 5.87
CA LEU A 429 -13.30 -2.39 6.09
C LEU A 429 -13.13 -2.84 7.55
N TRP A 430 -13.72 -2.15 8.51
CA TRP A 430 -13.62 -2.45 9.94
C TRP A 430 -14.96 -2.91 10.51
N PRO A 431 -14.95 -3.83 11.48
CA PRO A 431 -16.12 -4.09 12.33
C PRO A 431 -16.70 -2.78 12.90
N ALA A 432 -17.99 -2.75 13.15
CA ALA A 432 -18.70 -1.53 13.54
C ALA A 432 -18.18 -0.89 14.85
N ASP A 433 -17.68 -1.69 15.78
CA ASP A 433 -17.06 -1.24 17.03
C ASP A 433 -15.66 -0.64 16.82
N GLU A 434 -14.83 -1.28 16.00
CA GLU A 434 -13.51 -0.76 15.65
C GLU A 434 -13.64 0.54 14.86
N ARG A 435 -14.56 0.62 13.92
CA ARG A 435 -14.86 1.85 13.18
C ARG A 435 -15.26 2.98 14.11
N ARG A 436 -16.22 2.73 15.04
CA ARG A 436 -16.60 3.75 16.03
C ARG A 436 -15.41 4.22 16.85
N ARG A 437 -14.55 3.29 17.30
CA ARG A 437 -13.32 3.64 18.02
C ARG A 437 -12.39 4.51 17.18
N LEU A 438 -12.15 4.16 15.91
CA LEU A 438 -11.34 4.97 14.98
C LEU A 438 -11.92 6.38 14.84
N ASP A 439 -13.23 6.51 14.62
CA ASP A 439 -13.89 7.79 14.44
C ASP A 439 -13.88 8.65 15.73
N GLU A 440 -13.96 8.03 16.90
CA GLU A 440 -13.80 8.72 18.20
C GLU A 440 -12.38 9.24 18.39
N ILE A 441 -11.37 8.42 18.05
CA ILE A 441 -9.96 8.82 18.14
C ILE A 441 -9.67 9.95 17.15
N ARG A 442 -10.13 9.87 15.89
CA ARG A 442 -9.99 10.92 14.89
C ARG A 442 -10.59 12.25 15.39
N ARG A 443 -11.85 12.25 15.86
CA ARG A 443 -12.51 13.45 16.39
C ARG A 443 -11.78 14.05 17.59
N ARG A 444 -11.15 13.23 18.42
CA ARG A 444 -10.35 13.70 19.58
C ARG A 444 -9.05 14.35 19.15
N HIS A 445 -8.37 13.79 18.15
CA HIS A 445 -7.04 14.24 17.72
C HIS A 445 -7.07 15.28 16.61
N ASP A 446 -8.17 15.38 15.86
CA ASP A 446 -8.41 16.43 14.87
C ASP A 446 -9.84 17.00 14.97
N PRO A 447 -10.16 17.71 16.07
CA PRO A 447 -11.48 18.32 16.23
C PRO A 447 -11.77 19.43 15.20
N SER A 448 -10.74 19.95 14.55
CA SER A 448 -10.86 20.98 13.50
C SER A 448 -11.11 20.41 12.11
N GLY A 449 -10.86 19.12 11.90
CA GLY A 449 -10.95 18.46 10.60
C GLY A 449 -9.88 18.90 9.61
N VAL A 450 -8.76 19.47 10.07
CA VAL A 450 -7.68 19.92 9.18
C VAL A 450 -6.96 18.76 8.48
N LEU A 451 -6.89 17.61 9.16
CA LEU A 451 -6.26 16.36 8.65
C LEU A 451 -7.29 15.34 8.12
N SER A 452 -8.57 15.61 8.30
CA SER A 452 -9.61 14.64 7.93
C SER A 452 -9.65 14.44 6.44
N PRO A 453 -9.74 13.19 5.96
CA PRO A 453 -10.01 12.92 4.56
C PRO A 453 -11.31 13.62 4.17
N ILE A 454 -11.38 14.13 2.94
CA ILE A 454 -12.65 14.66 2.42
C ILE A 454 -13.61 13.45 2.34
N ASP A 455 -14.76 13.59 2.99
CA ASP A 455 -15.87 12.67 2.77
C ASP A 455 -16.31 12.77 1.30
N PRO A 456 -16.12 11.75 0.46
CA PRO A 456 -16.53 11.81 -0.93
C PRO A 456 -18.05 12.02 -1.10
N ASN A 457 -18.85 11.82 -0.04
CA ASN A 457 -20.29 12.11 -0.04
C ASN A 457 -20.62 13.57 0.30
N ASN A 458 -19.64 14.38 0.65
CA ASN A 458 -19.80 15.78 1.04
C ASN A 458 -19.25 16.76 -0.01
N LEU A 459 -18.99 16.30 -1.21
CA LEU A 459 -18.72 17.13 -2.39
C LEU A 459 -20.06 17.54 -2.98
N GLY A 460 -20.67 18.59 -2.39
CA GLY A 460 -21.90 19.24 -2.90
C GLY A 460 -21.66 19.97 -4.22
#